data_4633d275a6d0a0c293861c17c1e50465
#
_entry.id   4633d275a6d0a0c293861c17c1e50465
#
_cell.length_a   1.000
_cell.length_b   1.000
_cell.length_c   1.000
_cell.angle_alpha   90.00
_cell.angle_beta   90.00
_cell.angle_gamma   90.00
#
_symmetry.space_group_name_H-M   'P 1'
#
loop_
_entity.id
_entity.type
_entity.pdbx_description
1 polymer ?
#
loop_
_entity_poly.entity_id
_entity_poly.type
_entity_poly.pdbx_seq_one_letter_code
_entity_poly.pdbx_strand_id
1 'polypeptide(L)'
;MKQTLTIEGRCTIMELVPSKFFITSSSAVSKTSDLNAFDRALIKAGIGEQNLVSVSSVIPEGAERVEAREMTMGAVTHCVLAQMRGCEGETIAAGIAYTYRKDGKGGYVAEGHIHGSAESLKEILSWKMAEMANIRGVEFEQVQYAIEELAIPMDHYGCCVSALVFTEYR
;
A
#
# COMPACT_ATOMS: atom_id res chain seq x y z
N MET A 1 -24.28 -16.97 54.33
CA MET A 1 -24.37 -15.91 53.30
C MET A 1 -23.16 -16.05 52.36
N LYS A 2 -23.38 -16.53 51.14
CA LYS A 2 -22.32 -16.58 50.10
C LYS A 2 -22.40 -15.27 49.31
N GLN A 3 -21.36 -14.43 49.41
CA GLN A 3 -21.19 -13.26 48.54
C GLN A 3 -20.71 -13.77 47.17
N THR A 4 -21.56 -13.58 46.15
CA THR A 4 -21.18 -13.78 44.76
C THR A 4 -20.46 -12.50 44.30
N LEU A 5 -19.14 -12.58 44.09
CA LEU A 5 -18.40 -11.52 43.44
C LEU A 5 -18.72 -11.60 41.94
N THR A 6 -19.49 -10.62 41.47
CA THR A 6 -19.68 -10.37 40.03
C THR A 6 -18.49 -9.56 39.53
N ILE A 7 -17.58 -10.17 38.78
CA ILE A 7 -16.52 -9.47 38.08
C ILE A 7 -17.14 -8.93 36.80
N GLU A 8 -17.57 -7.67 36.79
CA GLU A 8 -17.86 -6.94 35.55
C GLU A 8 -16.54 -6.56 34.87
N GLY A 9 -15.94 -7.52 34.15
CA GLY A 9 -14.83 -7.25 33.27
C GLY A 9 -15.33 -6.58 31.99
N ARG A 10 -15.29 -5.25 31.89
CA ARG A 10 -15.34 -4.58 30.60
C ARG A 10 -14.12 -5.04 29.78
N CYS A 11 -14.35 -5.92 28.81
CA CYS A 11 -13.35 -6.21 27.79
C CYS A 11 -13.16 -4.93 26.95
N THR A 12 -12.11 -4.17 27.23
CA THR A 12 -11.74 -3.02 26.40
C THR A 12 -11.08 -3.58 25.14
N ILE A 13 -11.80 -3.56 24.03
CA ILE A 13 -11.23 -3.87 22.72
C ILE A 13 -10.26 -2.69 22.39
N MET A 14 -8.99 -3.00 22.33
CA MET A 14 -7.97 -2.02 21.87
C MET A 14 -7.92 -2.13 20.36
N GLU A 15 -8.44 -1.10 19.67
CA GLU A 15 -8.36 -0.98 18.22
C GLU A 15 -7.03 -0.32 17.85
N LEU A 16 -6.33 -0.90 16.88
CA LEU A 16 -5.11 -0.32 16.30
C LEU A 16 -5.48 0.44 15.03
N VAL A 17 -5.70 1.75 15.14
CA VAL A 17 -6.13 2.59 14.03
C VAL A 17 -4.96 3.43 13.52
N PRO A 18 -4.52 3.26 12.25
CA PRO A 18 -3.49 4.12 11.67
C PRO A 18 -3.89 5.60 11.67
N SER A 19 -2.96 6.47 12.06
CA SER A 19 -3.16 7.92 12.11
C SER A 19 -2.31 8.70 11.12
N LYS A 20 -1.18 8.10 10.65
CA LYS A 20 -0.33 8.69 9.62
C LYS A 20 0.14 7.66 8.63
N PHE A 21 0.37 8.11 7.39
CA PHE A 21 0.92 7.28 6.32
C PHE A 21 1.76 8.11 5.35
N PHE A 22 2.63 7.44 4.61
CA PHE A 22 3.30 8.01 3.44
C PHE A 22 3.11 7.13 2.20
N ILE A 23 3.38 7.71 1.04
CA ILE A 23 3.34 7.02 -0.25
C ILE A 23 4.77 6.89 -0.74
N THR A 24 5.11 5.70 -1.24
CA THR A 24 6.40 5.42 -1.86
C THR A 24 6.22 4.52 -3.07
N SER A 25 7.11 4.68 -4.05
CA SER A 25 7.20 3.77 -5.18
C SER A 25 8.64 3.66 -5.67
N SER A 26 8.98 2.56 -6.29
CA SER A 26 10.28 2.35 -6.90
C SER A 26 10.30 1.17 -7.85
N SER A 27 11.35 1.10 -8.66
CA SER A 27 11.67 -0.07 -9.47
C SER A 27 13.14 -0.44 -9.36
N ALA A 28 13.44 -1.72 -9.54
CA ALA A 28 14.80 -2.22 -9.51
C ALA A 28 14.96 -3.46 -10.40
N VAL A 29 16.22 -3.73 -10.75
CA VAL A 29 16.61 -4.92 -11.52
C VAL A 29 17.67 -5.73 -10.78
N SER A 30 17.74 -7.02 -11.05
CA SER A 30 18.75 -7.93 -10.53
C SER A 30 19.14 -8.96 -11.60
N LYS A 31 20.41 -9.34 -11.66
CA LYS A 31 20.86 -10.47 -12.48
C LYS A 31 20.68 -11.83 -11.83
N THR A 32 20.36 -11.84 -10.53
CA THR A 32 20.33 -13.06 -9.73
C THR A 32 18.95 -13.73 -9.75
N SER A 33 17.90 -12.96 -9.39
CA SER A 33 16.52 -13.46 -9.35
C SER A 33 15.51 -12.34 -9.27
N ASP A 34 14.24 -12.66 -9.50
CA ASP A 34 13.09 -11.77 -9.29
C ASP A 34 12.93 -11.38 -7.81
N LEU A 35 13.23 -12.30 -6.87
CA LEU A 35 13.25 -12.01 -5.44
C LEU A 35 14.28 -10.94 -5.09
N ASN A 36 15.49 -11.02 -5.66
CA ASN A 36 16.52 -10.02 -5.44
C ASN A 36 16.17 -8.67 -6.10
N ALA A 37 15.46 -8.67 -7.23
CA ALA A 37 14.92 -7.44 -7.82
C ALA A 37 13.86 -6.79 -6.91
N PHE A 38 12.97 -7.60 -6.32
CA PHE A 38 11.97 -7.14 -5.36
C PHE A 38 12.61 -6.56 -4.09
N ASP A 39 13.57 -7.26 -3.49
CA ASP A 39 14.31 -6.79 -2.30
C ASP A 39 14.96 -5.42 -2.58
N ARG A 40 15.65 -5.28 -3.70
CA ARG A 40 16.23 -4.00 -4.14
C ARG A 40 15.18 -2.90 -4.33
N ALA A 41 14.02 -3.25 -4.87
CA ALA A 41 12.94 -2.29 -5.05
C ALA A 41 12.41 -1.82 -3.68
N LEU A 42 12.24 -2.72 -2.71
CA LEU A 42 11.83 -2.35 -1.35
C LEU A 42 12.85 -1.45 -0.65
N ILE A 43 14.16 -1.74 -0.79
CA ILE A 43 15.24 -0.90 -0.25
C ILE A 43 15.18 0.51 -0.87
N LYS A 44 15.03 0.61 -2.20
CA LYS A 44 14.89 1.91 -2.89
C LYS A 44 13.65 2.68 -2.48
N ALA A 45 12.56 1.98 -2.18
CA ALA A 45 11.33 2.56 -1.66
C ALA A 45 11.43 3.01 -0.19
N GLY A 46 12.54 2.69 0.50
CA GLY A 46 12.74 3.03 1.92
C GLY A 46 11.96 2.14 2.90
N ILE A 47 11.53 0.96 2.46
CA ILE A 47 10.72 0.01 3.25
C ILE A 47 11.29 -1.42 3.24
N GLY A 48 12.54 -1.60 2.80
CA GLY A 48 13.17 -2.92 2.67
C GLY A 48 13.64 -3.52 3.99
N GLU A 49 13.78 -2.72 5.03
CA GLU A 49 14.27 -3.16 6.34
C GLU A 49 13.13 -3.45 7.34
N GLN A 50 11.87 -3.43 6.92
CA GLN A 50 10.70 -3.65 7.76
C GLN A 50 10.07 -5.02 7.50
N ASN A 51 9.37 -5.53 8.51
CA ASN A 51 8.47 -6.67 8.37
C ASN A 51 7.11 -6.17 7.86
N LEU A 52 6.92 -6.18 6.53
CA LEU A 52 5.73 -5.67 5.89
C LEU A 52 4.53 -6.60 6.09
N VAL A 53 3.41 -6.02 6.49
CA VAL A 53 2.12 -6.70 6.62
C VAL A 53 1.12 -6.01 5.70
N SER A 54 0.67 -6.73 4.67
CA SER A 54 -0.36 -6.21 3.77
C SER A 54 -1.71 -6.15 4.47
N VAL A 55 -2.37 -4.99 4.36
CA VAL A 55 -3.71 -4.75 4.89
C VAL A 55 -4.66 -4.41 3.75
N SER A 56 -5.98 -4.49 4.03
CA SER A 56 -6.99 -4.05 3.08
C SER A 56 -7.01 -2.52 2.94
N SER A 57 -7.54 -2.07 1.86
CA SER A 57 -7.40 -0.79 1.18
C SER A 57 -8.23 0.36 1.81
N VAL A 58 -8.20 0.57 3.13
CA VAL A 58 -8.95 1.63 3.83
C VAL A 58 -7.99 2.62 4.49
N ILE A 59 -8.18 3.91 4.22
CA ILE A 59 -7.53 5.01 4.92
C ILE A 59 -8.47 5.45 6.06
N PRO A 60 -8.06 5.34 7.34
CA PRO A 60 -8.90 5.75 8.46
C PRO A 60 -9.28 7.22 8.44
N GLU A 61 -10.42 7.55 9.04
CA GLU A 61 -10.82 8.96 9.27
C GLU A 61 -9.75 9.69 10.07
N GLY A 62 -9.36 10.89 9.62
CA GLY A 62 -8.33 11.71 10.24
C GLY A 62 -6.89 11.18 10.07
N ALA A 63 -6.66 10.15 9.25
CA ALA A 63 -5.31 9.76 8.92
C ALA A 63 -4.67 10.76 7.96
N GLU A 64 -3.46 11.22 8.31
CA GLU A 64 -2.74 12.26 7.59
C GLU A 64 -1.61 11.68 6.73
N ARG A 65 -1.48 12.19 5.50
CA ARG A 65 -0.32 11.91 4.68
C ARG A 65 0.87 12.73 5.16
N VAL A 66 1.99 12.06 5.41
CA VAL A 66 3.26 12.68 5.83
C VAL A 66 4.37 12.37 4.81
N GLU A 67 5.50 13.05 4.94
CA GLU A 67 6.71 12.71 4.19
C GLU A 67 7.27 11.35 4.65
N ALA A 68 7.90 10.65 3.69
CA ALA A 68 8.60 9.41 4.00
C ALA A 68 9.72 9.66 5.00
N ARG A 69 9.85 8.76 5.97
CA ARG A 69 10.87 8.85 7.03
C ARG A 69 11.57 7.51 7.21
N GLU A 70 12.76 7.58 7.79
CA GLU A 70 13.46 6.39 8.23
C GLU A 70 12.65 5.65 9.30
N MET A 71 12.55 4.33 9.15
CA MET A 71 11.84 3.45 10.08
C MET A 71 12.80 2.45 10.71
N THR A 72 12.50 2.00 11.92
CA THR A 72 13.31 1.04 12.66
C THR A 72 13.38 -0.28 11.89
N MET A 73 14.60 -0.81 11.71
CA MET A 73 14.83 -2.13 11.12
C MET A 73 14.06 -3.21 11.90
N GLY A 74 13.37 -4.08 11.18
CA GLY A 74 12.57 -5.18 11.75
C GLY A 74 11.21 -4.77 12.30
N ALA A 75 10.82 -3.48 12.25
CA ALA A 75 9.51 -3.05 12.70
C ALA A 75 8.39 -3.72 11.87
N VAL A 76 7.34 -4.18 12.55
CA VAL A 76 6.11 -4.65 11.89
C VAL A 76 5.39 -3.43 11.34
N THR A 77 5.27 -3.38 10.01
CA THR A 77 4.77 -2.20 9.29
C THR A 77 3.61 -2.59 8.38
N HIS A 78 2.42 -2.06 8.66
CA HIS A 78 1.25 -2.27 7.83
C HIS A 78 1.31 -1.41 6.57
N CYS A 79 0.95 -1.99 5.44
CA CYS A 79 0.94 -1.27 4.16
C CYS A 79 -0.11 -1.82 3.18
N VAL A 80 -0.59 -0.97 2.28
CA VAL A 80 -1.21 -1.41 1.04
C VAL A 80 -0.09 -1.46 0.01
N LEU A 81 0.21 -2.64 -0.53
CA LEU A 81 1.38 -2.89 -1.37
C LEU A 81 0.97 -3.47 -2.73
N ALA A 82 1.29 -2.75 -3.80
CA ALA A 82 1.31 -3.27 -5.15
C ALA A 82 2.74 -3.69 -5.52
N GLN A 83 2.90 -4.87 -6.13
CA GLN A 83 4.17 -5.32 -6.70
C GLN A 83 3.95 -6.07 -8.02
N MET A 84 4.89 -5.94 -8.93
CA MET A 84 4.98 -6.74 -10.15
C MET A 84 6.41 -7.15 -10.38
N ARG A 85 6.62 -8.43 -10.62
CA ARG A 85 7.92 -8.99 -10.97
C ARG A 85 7.88 -9.48 -12.41
N GLY A 86 9.00 -9.45 -13.09
CA GLY A 86 9.11 -9.91 -14.46
C GLY A 86 10.54 -10.28 -14.82
N CYS A 87 10.74 -10.69 -16.05
CA CYS A 87 12.02 -11.07 -16.62
C CYS A 87 12.37 -10.22 -17.85
N GLU A 88 13.56 -10.47 -18.39
CA GLU A 88 14.11 -9.72 -19.54
C GLU A 88 13.12 -9.55 -20.70
N GLY A 89 13.11 -8.37 -21.28
CA GLY A 89 12.26 -8.02 -22.42
C GLY A 89 10.81 -7.68 -22.09
N GLU A 90 10.37 -7.88 -20.83
CA GLU A 90 9.04 -7.49 -20.38
C GLU A 90 9.00 -6.04 -19.97
N THR A 91 7.83 -5.41 -20.20
CA THR A 91 7.46 -4.14 -19.55
C THR A 91 6.43 -4.44 -18.47
N ILE A 92 6.72 -4.05 -17.24
CA ILE A 92 5.86 -4.28 -16.07
C ILE A 92 5.52 -2.97 -15.39
N ALA A 93 4.34 -2.92 -14.76
CA ALA A 93 3.94 -1.79 -13.92
C ALA A 93 3.24 -2.27 -12.65
N ALA A 94 3.50 -1.58 -11.54
CA ALA A 94 2.78 -1.72 -10.28
C ALA A 94 2.42 -0.35 -9.72
N GLY A 95 1.25 -0.22 -9.10
CA GLY A 95 0.81 1.08 -8.63
C GLY A 95 -0.37 1.03 -7.69
N ILE A 96 -0.58 2.14 -7.01
CA ILE A 96 -1.75 2.40 -6.19
C ILE A 96 -2.47 3.66 -6.67
N ALA A 97 -3.80 3.66 -6.53
CA ALA A 97 -4.64 4.84 -6.59
C ALA A 97 -5.26 5.06 -5.21
N TYR A 98 -5.30 6.29 -4.72
CA TYR A 98 -5.88 6.59 -3.42
C TYR A 98 -6.62 7.92 -3.43
N THR A 99 -7.60 8.04 -2.55
CA THR A 99 -8.40 9.26 -2.39
C THR A 99 -9.11 9.26 -1.05
N TYR A 100 -9.64 10.43 -0.70
CA TYR A 100 -10.52 10.61 0.45
C TYR A 100 -11.98 10.69 0.01
N ARG A 101 -12.87 10.39 0.94
CA ARG A 101 -14.30 10.63 0.79
C ARG A 101 -14.59 12.11 0.98
N LYS A 102 -15.52 12.66 0.18
CA LYS A 102 -15.94 14.07 0.32
C LYS A 102 -16.61 14.39 1.65
N ASP A 103 -17.17 13.37 2.32
CA ASP A 103 -17.78 13.55 3.65
C ASP A 103 -16.78 13.53 4.82
N GLY A 104 -15.47 13.42 4.53
CA GLY A 104 -14.39 13.43 5.50
C GLY A 104 -14.18 12.14 6.30
N LYS A 105 -14.96 11.10 6.05
CA LYS A 105 -14.92 9.84 6.82
C LYS A 105 -13.85 8.86 6.30
N GLY A 106 -12.61 9.35 6.17
CA GLY A 106 -11.48 8.55 5.69
C GLY A 106 -11.43 8.44 4.17
N GLY A 107 -10.82 7.37 3.66
CA GLY A 107 -10.59 7.19 2.23
C GLY A 107 -10.33 5.74 1.84
N TYR A 108 -9.93 5.56 0.59
CA TYR A 108 -9.69 4.24 0.03
C TYR A 108 -8.47 4.22 -0.87
N VAL A 109 -7.91 3.02 -1.00
CA VAL A 109 -6.76 2.73 -1.88
C VAL A 109 -7.14 1.58 -2.80
N ALA A 110 -6.78 1.64 -4.06
CA ALA A 110 -6.79 0.48 -4.96
C ALA A 110 -5.35 0.17 -5.36
N GLU A 111 -4.95 -1.08 -5.26
CA GLU A 111 -3.68 -1.57 -5.77
C GLU A 111 -3.87 -2.32 -7.10
N GLY A 112 -2.83 -2.31 -7.92
CA GLY A 112 -2.82 -3.01 -9.20
C GLY A 112 -1.43 -3.25 -9.75
N HIS A 113 -1.35 -4.23 -10.63
CA HIS A 113 -0.12 -4.57 -11.34
C HIS A 113 -0.47 -5.22 -12.69
N ILE A 114 0.38 -5.02 -13.68
CA ILE A 114 0.21 -5.59 -15.03
C ILE A 114 1.57 -5.86 -15.71
N HIS A 115 1.56 -6.75 -16.69
CA HIS A 115 2.51 -6.71 -17.78
C HIS A 115 2.00 -5.66 -18.79
N GLY A 116 2.65 -4.49 -18.81
CA GLY A 116 2.24 -3.35 -19.64
C GLY A 116 2.64 -2.00 -19.06
N SER A 117 2.06 -0.92 -19.59
CA SER A 117 2.45 0.45 -19.27
C SER A 117 1.77 1.00 -18.01
N ALA A 118 2.39 2.03 -17.43
CA ALA A 118 1.81 2.81 -16.33
C ALA A 118 0.47 3.46 -16.73
N GLU A 119 0.32 3.88 -17.99
CA GLU A 119 -0.92 4.47 -18.49
C GLU A 119 -2.07 3.46 -18.47
N SER A 120 -1.86 2.25 -18.99
CA SER A 120 -2.85 1.17 -18.94
C SER A 120 -3.21 0.79 -17.50
N LEU A 121 -2.23 0.73 -16.61
CA LEU A 121 -2.48 0.46 -15.19
C LEU A 121 -3.30 1.58 -14.54
N LYS A 122 -3.04 2.83 -14.88
CA LYS A 122 -3.80 3.98 -14.38
C LYS A 122 -5.29 3.92 -14.76
N GLU A 123 -5.59 3.51 -15.98
CA GLU A 123 -6.99 3.29 -16.42
C GLU A 123 -7.67 2.21 -15.57
N ILE A 124 -7.00 1.07 -15.37
CA ILE A 124 -7.52 -0.03 -14.53
C ILE A 124 -7.77 0.45 -13.10
N LEU A 125 -6.83 1.18 -12.51
CA LEU A 125 -6.98 1.73 -11.17
C LEU A 125 -8.13 2.76 -11.09
N SER A 126 -8.32 3.57 -12.14
CA SER A 126 -9.46 4.51 -12.22
C SER A 126 -10.79 3.78 -12.18
N TRP A 127 -10.94 2.68 -12.93
CA TRP A 127 -12.16 1.86 -12.93
C TRP A 127 -12.39 1.21 -11.56
N LYS A 128 -11.34 0.68 -10.92
CA LYS A 128 -11.44 0.13 -9.56
C LYS A 128 -11.93 1.18 -8.56
N MET A 129 -11.38 2.39 -8.60
CA MET A 129 -11.79 3.47 -7.70
C MET A 129 -13.25 3.89 -7.94
N ALA A 130 -13.69 4.01 -9.20
CA ALA A 130 -15.07 4.32 -9.54
C ALA A 130 -16.04 3.25 -9.01
N GLU A 131 -15.71 1.97 -9.19
CA GLU A 131 -16.52 0.86 -8.67
C GLU A 131 -16.53 0.82 -7.13
N MET A 132 -15.43 1.13 -6.48
CA MET A 132 -15.38 1.23 -5.01
C MET A 132 -16.31 2.34 -4.48
N ALA A 133 -16.42 3.47 -5.19
CA ALA A 133 -17.36 4.55 -4.87
C ALA A 133 -18.81 4.08 -5.01
N ASN A 134 -19.14 3.43 -6.15
CA ASN A 134 -20.46 2.92 -6.45
C ASN A 134 -20.95 1.92 -5.41
N ILE A 135 -20.13 0.89 -5.10
CA ILE A 135 -20.48 -0.17 -4.13
C ILE A 135 -20.82 0.41 -2.75
N ARG A 136 -20.13 1.49 -2.37
CA ARG A 136 -20.29 2.11 -1.04
C ARG A 136 -21.30 3.26 -1.02
N GLY A 137 -21.78 3.72 -2.19
CA GLY A 137 -22.67 4.85 -2.31
C GLY A 137 -22.04 6.16 -1.79
N VAL A 138 -20.74 6.37 -2.06
CA VAL A 138 -19.98 7.53 -1.58
C VAL A 138 -19.36 8.31 -2.75
N GLU A 139 -19.10 9.59 -2.51
CA GLU A 139 -18.35 10.42 -3.43
C GLU A 139 -16.89 10.56 -2.98
N PHE A 140 -15.99 10.52 -3.96
CA PHE A 140 -14.56 10.70 -3.74
C PHE A 140 -14.11 12.11 -4.12
N GLU A 141 -13.05 12.55 -3.45
CA GLU A 141 -12.23 13.67 -3.90
C GLU A 141 -11.41 13.27 -5.13
N GLN A 142 -10.52 14.15 -5.58
CA GLN A 142 -9.63 13.83 -6.69
C GLN A 142 -8.75 12.62 -6.38
N VAL A 143 -8.83 11.59 -7.24
CA VAL A 143 -7.99 10.39 -7.13
C VAL A 143 -6.53 10.74 -7.45
N GLN A 144 -5.62 10.31 -6.59
CA GLN A 144 -4.19 10.43 -6.75
C GLN A 144 -3.59 9.07 -7.08
N TYR A 145 -2.48 9.06 -7.80
CA TYR A 145 -1.82 7.84 -8.28
C TYR A 145 -0.34 7.85 -7.92
N ALA A 146 0.19 6.69 -7.56
CA ALA A 146 1.61 6.41 -7.49
C ALA A 146 1.85 5.10 -8.26
N ILE A 147 2.50 5.18 -9.41
CA ILE A 147 2.69 4.07 -10.35
C ILE A 147 4.15 4.06 -10.78
N GLU A 148 4.76 2.89 -10.75
CA GLU A 148 6.06 2.60 -11.32
C GLU A 148 5.91 1.74 -12.57
N GLU A 149 6.72 2.03 -13.58
CA GLU A 149 6.88 1.26 -14.79
C GLU A 149 8.35 0.90 -15.00
N LEU A 150 8.61 -0.30 -15.48
CA LEU A 150 9.95 -0.78 -15.77
C LEU A 150 9.95 -1.60 -17.04
N ALA A 151 10.72 -1.16 -18.05
CA ALA A 151 11.15 -2.02 -19.15
C ALA A 151 12.39 -2.78 -18.68
N ILE A 152 12.30 -4.11 -18.57
CA ILE A 152 13.35 -4.96 -17.99
C ILE A 152 14.43 -5.19 -19.03
N PRO A 153 15.71 -4.82 -18.74
CA PRO A 153 16.82 -5.05 -19.66
C PRO A 153 17.10 -6.54 -19.87
N MET A 154 17.79 -6.85 -20.97
CA MET A 154 18.29 -8.21 -21.21
C MET A 154 19.17 -8.69 -20.05
N ASP A 155 19.19 -10.00 -19.81
CA ASP A 155 19.92 -10.65 -18.70
C ASP A 155 19.54 -10.18 -17.29
N HIS A 156 18.33 -9.63 -17.09
CA HIS A 156 17.85 -9.17 -15.80
C HIS A 156 16.44 -9.66 -15.47
N TYR A 157 16.19 -9.78 -14.18
CA TYR A 157 14.87 -9.78 -13.56
C TYR A 157 14.53 -8.37 -13.11
N GLY A 158 13.27 -8.00 -13.12
CA GLY A 158 12.80 -6.69 -12.68
C GLY A 158 11.70 -6.76 -11.66
N CYS A 159 11.55 -5.69 -10.88
CA CYS A 159 10.41 -5.50 -9.99
C CYS A 159 10.02 -4.03 -9.92
N CYS A 160 8.71 -3.77 -9.97
CA CYS A 160 8.08 -2.52 -9.59
C CYS A 160 7.34 -2.68 -8.27
N VAL A 161 7.42 -1.69 -7.39
CA VAL A 161 6.63 -1.62 -6.15
C VAL A 161 6.01 -0.24 -6.00
N SER A 162 4.82 -0.20 -5.41
CA SER A 162 4.17 1.03 -4.96
C SER A 162 3.38 0.74 -3.70
N ALA A 163 3.47 1.61 -2.69
CA ALA A 163 2.87 1.35 -1.39
C ALA A 163 2.33 2.61 -0.72
N LEU A 164 1.22 2.43 0.01
CA LEU A 164 0.78 3.29 1.09
C LEU A 164 1.20 2.64 2.41
N VAL A 165 2.05 3.30 3.18
CA VAL A 165 2.72 2.74 4.36
C VAL A 165 2.26 3.47 5.61
N PHE A 166 1.64 2.77 6.54
CA PHE A 166 1.21 3.34 7.82
C PHE A 166 2.36 3.44 8.80
N THR A 167 2.47 4.58 9.52
CA THR A 167 3.63 4.89 10.37
C THR A 167 3.33 5.18 11.82
N GLU A 168 2.13 5.67 12.13
CA GLU A 168 1.68 5.99 13.48
C GLU A 168 0.26 5.47 13.69
N TYR A 169 -0.07 5.18 14.95
CA TYR A 169 -1.35 4.58 15.34
C TYR A 169 -1.91 5.30 16.56
N ARG A 170 -3.20 5.22 16.74
CA ARG A 170 -3.95 5.71 17.90
C ARG A 170 -4.92 4.67 18.42
#